data_81700ed6a0989a7bc03b3905159b6d9e
#
_entry.id   81700ed6a0989a7bc03b3905159b6d9e
#
_cell.length_a   1.000
_cell.length_b   1.000
_cell.length_c   1.000
_cell.angle_alpha   90.00
_cell.angle_beta   90.00
_cell.angle_gamma   90.00
#
_symmetry.space_group_name_H-M   'P 1'
#
loop_
_entity.id
_entity.type
_entity.pdbx_description
1 polymer ?
#
loop_
_entity_poly.entity_id
_entity_poly.type
_entity_poly.pdbx_seq_one_letter_code
_entity_poly.pdbx_strand_id
1 'polypeptide(L)'
;MLTSKPQPTMFSAIAYFEARYQLRSPLFMVAFALFFLLAFGSVTSENIRIGSGGNVNVNAPFAIAQTIALLNLFGLFVVTAFVANVVIRDEETGFAPLVRSTQIQKFDYLIGRFSGAFFTALAVMSSVPLGMFLGSLMPWIDQETVGPTTLQHYGLAFLYFAVPTLFLTAAAFFALATATRSLMWTFIGVIAFLVLFITSRIMLEDPAWDNVSAWTDPFGLSALNQITRYWTAAERNTQLPEMTGLILYNRLLWGAIGLFFLGLAYAVFQFDVTVGSPTKKTLAKTSLDLPPPIQRPLPFGNNGPKVALAQCFALARFDLA
;
A
#
# COMPACT_ATOMS: atom_id res chain seq x y z
N MET A 1 2.95 21.58 -39.50
CA MET A 1 3.58 20.41 -38.84
C MET A 1 2.78 20.10 -37.59
N LEU A 2 1.93 19.09 -37.65
CA LEU A 2 1.20 18.59 -36.48
C LEU A 2 2.21 17.78 -35.64
N THR A 3 2.65 18.33 -34.53
CA THR A 3 3.47 17.60 -33.54
C THR A 3 2.61 16.46 -32.99
N SER A 4 2.86 15.24 -33.46
CA SER A 4 2.25 14.04 -32.86
C SER A 4 2.65 13.98 -31.41
N LYS A 5 1.70 14.09 -30.49
CA LYS A 5 1.95 13.81 -29.06
C LYS A 5 2.54 12.40 -28.96
N PRO A 6 3.67 12.24 -28.23
CA PRO A 6 4.23 10.92 -28.03
C PRO A 6 3.16 10.02 -27.42
N GLN A 7 2.90 8.89 -28.05
CA GLN A 7 1.95 7.90 -27.54
C GLN A 7 2.51 7.36 -26.21
N PRO A 8 1.71 7.31 -25.14
CA PRO A 8 2.16 6.75 -23.86
C PRO A 8 2.59 5.29 -24.07
N THR A 9 3.70 4.90 -23.46
CA THR A 9 4.10 3.48 -23.44
C THR A 9 3.01 2.67 -22.74
N MET A 10 2.85 1.39 -23.09
CA MET A 10 1.84 0.52 -22.50
C MET A 10 1.98 0.47 -20.97
N PHE A 11 3.22 0.42 -20.48
CA PHE A 11 3.55 0.53 -19.05
C PHE A 11 2.96 1.77 -18.40
N SER A 12 3.24 2.96 -18.95
CA SER A 12 2.77 4.22 -18.36
C SER A 12 1.25 4.36 -18.42
N ALA A 13 0.60 3.85 -19.47
CA ALA A 13 -0.85 3.83 -19.59
C ALA A 13 -1.49 2.97 -18.49
N ILE A 14 -0.95 1.77 -18.22
CA ILE A 14 -1.44 0.85 -17.19
C ILE A 14 -1.20 1.45 -15.80
N ALA A 15 0.00 1.96 -15.53
CA ALA A 15 0.33 2.57 -14.24
C ALA A 15 -0.56 3.79 -13.94
N TYR A 16 -0.76 4.66 -14.92
CA TYR A 16 -1.63 5.83 -14.79
C TYR A 16 -3.09 5.44 -14.58
N PHE A 17 -3.59 4.46 -15.35
CA PHE A 17 -4.95 3.95 -15.18
C PHE A 17 -5.17 3.41 -13.76
N GLU A 18 -4.25 2.58 -13.27
CA GLU A 18 -4.35 1.99 -11.94
C GLU A 18 -4.31 3.06 -10.84
N ALA A 19 -3.34 3.96 -10.89
CA ALA A 19 -3.24 5.05 -9.93
C ALA A 19 -4.51 5.93 -9.94
N ARG A 20 -4.99 6.33 -11.13
CA ARG A 20 -6.20 7.15 -11.26
C ARG A 20 -7.45 6.45 -10.74
N TYR A 21 -7.57 5.15 -11.00
CA TYR A 21 -8.69 4.34 -10.51
C TYR A 21 -8.72 4.31 -8.99
N GLN A 22 -7.58 4.00 -8.37
CA GLN A 22 -7.47 3.88 -6.92
C GLN A 22 -7.59 5.23 -6.20
N LEU A 23 -6.97 6.30 -6.71
CA LEU A 23 -7.07 7.65 -6.15
C LEU A 23 -8.51 8.20 -6.12
N ARG A 24 -9.39 7.68 -6.99
CA ARG A 24 -10.81 8.06 -7.01
C ARG A 24 -11.69 7.16 -6.13
N SER A 25 -11.13 6.13 -5.55
CA SER A 25 -11.88 5.22 -4.70
C SER A 25 -12.23 5.87 -3.36
N PRO A 26 -13.41 5.57 -2.78
CA PRO A 26 -13.74 6.00 -1.42
C PRO A 26 -12.73 5.52 -0.38
N LEU A 27 -12.15 4.34 -0.59
CA LEU A 27 -11.14 3.75 0.28
C LEU A 27 -9.89 4.64 0.38
N PHE A 28 -9.46 5.26 -0.74
CA PHE A 28 -8.35 6.21 -0.74
C PHE A 28 -8.67 7.42 0.15
N MET A 29 -9.87 8.00 0.00
CA MET A 29 -10.26 9.18 0.79
C MET A 29 -10.31 8.87 2.28
N VAL A 30 -10.87 7.72 2.65
CA VAL A 30 -10.94 7.27 4.05
C VAL A 30 -9.55 7.01 4.61
N ALA A 31 -8.70 6.29 3.89
CA ALA A 31 -7.33 6.00 4.33
C ALA A 31 -6.50 7.29 4.46
N PHE A 32 -6.55 8.17 3.46
CA PHE A 32 -5.86 9.47 3.51
C PHE A 32 -6.31 10.32 4.71
N ALA A 33 -7.63 10.44 4.92
CA ALA A 33 -8.18 11.20 6.04
C ALA A 33 -7.79 10.59 7.39
N LEU A 34 -7.81 9.25 7.52
CA LEU A 34 -7.42 8.56 8.74
C LEU A 34 -5.96 8.84 9.12
N PHE A 35 -5.02 8.65 8.19
CA PHE A 35 -3.60 8.89 8.43
C PHE A 35 -3.30 10.37 8.65
N PHE A 36 -4.00 11.24 7.91
CA PHE A 36 -3.92 12.68 8.13
C PHE A 36 -4.34 13.06 9.56
N LEU A 37 -5.51 12.58 10.00
CA LEU A 37 -6.05 12.90 11.33
C LEU A 37 -5.19 12.31 12.46
N LEU A 38 -4.66 11.09 12.28
CA LEU A 38 -3.73 10.49 13.26
C LEU A 38 -2.45 11.33 13.40
N ALA A 39 -1.86 11.74 12.28
CA ALA A 39 -0.65 12.55 12.28
C ALA A 39 -0.92 13.98 12.77
N PHE A 40 -2.01 14.59 12.37
CA PHE A 40 -2.47 15.89 12.85
C PHE A 40 -2.72 15.86 14.37
N GLY A 41 -3.43 14.83 14.85
CA GLY A 41 -3.70 14.62 16.26
C GLY A 41 -2.44 14.40 17.10
N SER A 42 -1.41 13.74 16.56
CA SER A 42 -0.13 13.53 17.28
C SER A 42 0.64 14.83 17.55
N VAL A 43 0.36 15.88 16.80
CA VAL A 43 0.96 17.21 16.96
C VAL A 43 0.07 18.12 17.80
N THR A 44 -1.26 18.06 17.58
CA THR A 44 -2.21 19.00 18.18
C THR A 44 -2.77 18.56 19.54
N SER A 45 -2.66 17.24 19.87
CA SER A 45 -3.18 16.70 21.13
C SER A 45 -2.07 16.61 22.18
N GLU A 46 -2.36 17.03 23.39
CA GLU A 46 -1.43 16.87 24.52
C GLU A 46 -1.33 15.42 25.00
N ASN A 47 -2.37 14.62 24.74
CA ASN A 47 -2.46 13.23 25.20
C ASN A 47 -1.74 12.23 24.31
N ILE A 48 -1.50 12.58 23.03
CA ILE A 48 -0.89 11.69 22.03
C ILE A 48 0.36 12.37 21.50
N ARG A 49 1.50 12.07 22.10
CA ARG A 49 2.79 12.60 21.65
C ARG A 49 3.69 11.47 21.18
N ILE A 50 4.08 11.48 19.91
CA ILE A 50 4.97 10.50 19.32
C ILE A 50 6.34 11.15 19.09
N GLY A 51 7.37 10.67 19.80
CA GLY A 51 8.73 11.20 19.69
C GLY A 51 8.97 12.57 20.30
N SER A 52 7.91 13.28 20.68
CA SER A 52 7.97 14.57 21.39
C SER A 52 7.63 14.36 22.86
N GLY A 53 8.39 15.00 23.75
CA GLY A 53 8.17 14.91 25.20
C GLY A 53 9.28 15.63 25.94
N GLY A 54 9.00 16.13 27.14
CA GLY A 54 9.94 16.98 27.85
C GLY A 54 10.25 18.24 27.04
N ASN A 55 11.54 18.47 26.74
CA ASN A 55 12.00 19.64 25.97
C ASN A 55 12.14 19.37 24.46
N VAL A 56 11.50 18.32 23.92
CA VAL A 56 11.49 18.01 22.47
C VAL A 56 10.21 18.56 21.84
N ASN A 57 10.37 19.39 20.84
CA ASN A 57 9.26 20.04 20.11
C ASN A 57 8.39 19.03 19.36
N VAL A 58 7.11 19.34 19.19
CA VAL A 58 6.16 18.48 18.49
C VAL A 58 6.45 18.35 16.99
N ASN A 59 7.10 19.38 16.41
CA ASN A 59 7.56 19.40 15.02
C ASN A 59 9.10 19.23 14.89
N ALA A 60 9.76 18.71 15.94
CA ALA A 60 11.19 18.41 15.89
C ALA A 60 11.49 17.38 14.77
N PRO A 61 12.65 17.49 14.09
CA PRO A 61 13.03 16.53 13.05
C PRO A 61 12.98 15.08 13.52
N PHE A 62 13.42 14.81 14.75
CA PHE A 62 13.31 13.49 15.39
C PHE A 62 11.85 13.05 15.56
N ALA A 63 10.96 13.91 16.06
CA ALA A 63 9.54 13.59 16.26
C ALA A 63 8.84 13.30 14.92
N ILE A 64 9.18 14.07 13.87
CA ILE A 64 8.69 13.85 12.50
C ILE A 64 9.13 12.46 12.00
N ALA A 65 10.43 12.14 12.10
CA ALA A 65 10.98 10.87 11.66
C ALA A 65 10.34 9.68 12.41
N GLN A 66 10.20 9.80 13.73
CA GLN A 66 9.61 8.77 14.58
C GLN A 66 8.13 8.56 14.28
N THR A 67 7.36 9.63 14.09
CA THR A 67 5.93 9.53 13.76
C THR A 67 5.72 8.89 12.39
N ILE A 68 6.49 9.29 11.37
CA ILE A 68 6.41 8.70 10.04
C ILE A 68 6.79 7.22 10.10
N ALA A 69 7.87 6.85 10.78
CA ALA A 69 8.32 5.48 10.91
C ALA A 69 7.32 4.60 11.68
N LEU A 70 6.71 5.13 12.74
CA LEU A 70 5.69 4.42 13.52
C LEU A 70 4.39 4.23 12.71
N LEU A 71 3.90 5.28 12.04
CA LEU A 71 2.68 5.19 11.24
C LEU A 71 2.84 4.30 10.01
N ASN A 72 4.08 4.07 9.53
CA ASN A 72 4.36 3.06 8.51
C ASN A 72 3.99 1.62 8.93
N LEU A 73 3.96 1.33 10.22
CA LEU A 73 3.46 0.04 10.70
C LEU A 73 2.00 -0.19 10.27
N PHE A 74 1.19 0.86 10.35
CA PHE A 74 -0.19 0.84 9.84
C PHE A 74 -0.25 0.91 8.31
N GLY A 75 0.83 1.35 7.67
CA GLY A 75 0.99 1.29 6.21
C GLY A 75 0.89 -0.13 5.63
N LEU A 76 1.11 -1.19 6.43
CA LEU A 76 0.85 -2.58 6.03
C LEU A 76 -0.60 -2.78 5.55
N PHE A 77 -1.57 -2.18 6.24
CA PHE A 77 -2.99 -2.26 5.86
C PHE A 77 -3.26 -1.50 4.56
N VAL A 78 -2.62 -0.33 4.37
CA VAL A 78 -2.71 0.44 3.13
C VAL A 78 -2.17 -0.37 1.95
N VAL A 79 -1.00 -0.97 2.11
CA VAL A 79 -0.38 -1.81 1.07
C VAL A 79 -1.27 -3.02 0.74
N THR A 80 -1.84 -3.68 1.75
CA THR A 80 -2.77 -4.79 1.53
C THR A 80 -3.98 -4.34 0.72
N ALA A 81 -4.58 -3.21 1.08
CA ALA A 81 -5.79 -2.71 0.44
C ALA A 81 -5.57 -2.26 -1.01
N PHE A 82 -4.43 -1.64 -1.32
CA PHE A 82 -4.18 -1.07 -2.63
C PHE A 82 -3.27 -1.94 -3.51
N VAL A 83 -2.23 -2.55 -2.98
CA VAL A 83 -1.23 -3.27 -3.79
C VAL A 83 -1.59 -4.76 -3.93
N ALA A 84 -1.90 -5.45 -2.84
CA ALA A 84 -2.26 -6.86 -2.92
C ALA A 84 -3.58 -7.07 -3.67
N ASN A 85 -4.55 -6.20 -3.47
CA ASN A 85 -5.87 -6.28 -4.09
C ASN A 85 -5.83 -6.13 -5.62
N VAL A 86 -4.85 -5.41 -6.18
CA VAL A 86 -4.74 -5.21 -7.64
C VAL A 86 -4.67 -6.52 -8.41
N VAL A 87 -3.89 -7.47 -7.92
CA VAL A 87 -3.73 -8.78 -8.59
C VAL A 87 -5.00 -9.62 -8.46
N ILE A 88 -5.60 -9.61 -7.28
CA ILE A 88 -6.75 -10.47 -6.95
C ILE A 88 -8.02 -9.96 -7.61
N ARG A 89 -8.21 -8.65 -7.68
CA ARG A 89 -9.37 -8.01 -8.30
C ARG A 89 -9.58 -8.45 -9.74
N ASP A 90 -8.52 -8.58 -10.54
CA ASP A 90 -8.66 -8.98 -11.94
C ASP A 90 -9.15 -10.43 -12.10
N GLU A 91 -8.81 -11.30 -11.15
CA GLU A 91 -9.34 -12.67 -11.11
C GLU A 91 -10.80 -12.69 -10.60
N GLU A 92 -11.12 -11.98 -9.54
CA GLU A 92 -12.46 -11.93 -8.95
C GLU A 92 -13.49 -11.30 -9.89
N THR A 93 -13.10 -10.28 -10.66
CA THR A 93 -13.98 -9.63 -11.63
C THR A 93 -14.09 -10.37 -12.96
N GLY A 94 -13.34 -11.46 -13.16
CA GLY A 94 -13.29 -12.18 -14.42
C GLY A 94 -12.65 -11.37 -15.56
N PHE A 95 -11.93 -10.29 -15.26
CA PHE A 95 -11.26 -9.46 -16.25
C PHE A 95 -9.92 -10.03 -16.72
N ALA A 96 -9.32 -10.90 -15.93
CA ALA A 96 -8.03 -11.51 -16.24
C ALA A 96 -7.98 -12.23 -17.62
N PRO A 97 -8.99 -13.00 -18.08
CA PRO A 97 -8.99 -13.58 -19.42
C PRO A 97 -9.00 -12.56 -20.55
N LEU A 98 -9.69 -11.44 -20.39
CA LEU A 98 -9.72 -10.36 -21.38
C LEU A 98 -8.35 -9.70 -21.53
N VAL A 99 -7.68 -9.41 -20.43
CA VAL A 99 -6.31 -8.86 -20.46
C VAL A 99 -5.35 -9.84 -21.11
N ARG A 100 -5.46 -11.13 -20.79
CA ARG A 100 -4.61 -12.19 -21.33
C ARG A 100 -4.81 -12.44 -22.82
N SER A 101 -5.96 -12.08 -23.40
CA SER A 101 -6.21 -12.16 -24.85
C SER A 101 -5.60 -11.00 -25.65
N THR A 102 -5.08 -9.98 -24.98
CA THR A 102 -4.43 -8.82 -25.61
C THR A 102 -2.92 -9.05 -25.78
N GLN A 103 -2.29 -8.27 -26.68
CA GLN A 103 -0.84 -8.34 -26.91
C GLN A 103 -0.02 -7.56 -25.87
N ILE A 104 -0.50 -7.48 -24.60
CA ILE A 104 0.20 -6.79 -23.52
C ILE A 104 1.39 -7.64 -23.07
N GLN A 105 2.57 -7.02 -22.95
CA GLN A 105 3.74 -7.71 -22.42
C GLN A 105 3.61 -7.92 -20.90
N LYS A 106 4.15 -9.06 -20.43
CA LYS A 106 4.15 -9.42 -18.99
C LYS A 106 4.72 -8.29 -18.12
N PHE A 107 5.82 -7.68 -18.56
CA PHE A 107 6.47 -6.59 -17.83
C PHE A 107 5.55 -5.38 -17.70
N ASP A 108 4.99 -4.90 -18.81
CA ASP A 108 4.14 -3.72 -18.82
C ASP A 108 2.91 -3.89 -17.94
N TYR A 109 2.30 -5.07 -17.98
CA TYR A 109 1.15 -5.38 -17.15
C TYR A 109 1.51 -5.42 -15.67
N LEU A 110 2.45 -6.28 -15.30
CA LEU A 110 2.75 -6.57 -13.89
C LEU A 110 3.37 -5.35 -13.19
N ILE A 111 4.42 -4.77 -13.79
CA ILE A 111 5.11 -3.63 -13.20
C ILE A 111 4.28 -2.35 -13.31
N GLY A 112 3.49 -2.20 -14.37
CA GLY A 112 2.53 -1.10 -14.48
C GLY A 112 1.48 -1.12 -13.37
N ARG A 113 0.88 -2.28 -13.10
CA ARG A 113 -0.07 -2.47 -12.00
C ARG A 113 0.58 -2.21 -10.64
N PHE A 114 1.74 -2.81 -10.39
CA PHE A 114 2.51 -2.57 -9.17
C PHE A 114 2.80 -1.09 -8.97
N SER A 115 3.35 -0.41 -9.98
CA SER A 115 3.73 1.00 -9.89
C SER A 115 2.54 1.90 -9.60
N GLY A 116 1.40 1.70 -10.29
CA GLY A 116 0.19 2.50 -10.06
C GLY A 116 -0.34 2.35 -8.63
N ALA A 117 -0.40 1.12 -8.12
CA ALA A 117 -0.84 0.84 -6.75
C ALA A 117 0.16 1.34 -5.70
N PHE A 118 1.45 1.19 -5.94
CA PHE A 118 2.51 1.70 -5.08
C PHE A 118 2.47 3.23 -4.96
N PHE A 119 2.29 3.95 -6.07
CA PHE A 119 2.09 5.39 -6.03
C PHE A 119 0.84 5.81 -5.24
N THR A 120 -0.23 5.03 -5.31
CA THR A 120 -1.42 5.28 -4.50
C THR A 120 -1.14 5.09 -3.01
N ALA A 121 -0.41 4.03 -2.64
CA ALA A 121 0.00 3.81 -1.25
C ALA A 121 0.92 4.94 -0.74
N LEU A 122 1.87 5.41 -1.56
CA LEU A 122 2.70 6.58 -1.25
C LEU A 122 1.85 7.84 -1.07
N ALA A 123 0.84 8.05 -1.92
CA ALA A 123 -0.06 9.19 -1.82
C ALA A 123 -0.87 9.15 -0.51
N VAL A 124 -1.37 7.97 -0.08
CA VAL A 124 -2.01 7.83 1.24
C VAL A 124 -1.03 8.21 2.35
N MET A 125 0.18 7.65 2.35
CA MET A 125 1.15 7.88 3.42
C MET A 125 1.74 9.29 3.41
N SER A 126 1.68 10.03 2.29
CA SER A 126 2.06 11.45 2.24
C SER A 126 1.13 12.35 3.08
N SER A 127 -0.05 11.86 3.44
CA SER A 127 -0.96 12.54 4.39
C SER A 127 -0.35 12.67 5.79
N VAL A 128 0.59 11.79 6.17
CA VAL A 128 1.26 11.82 7.48
C VAL A 128 2.11 13.09 7.64
N PRO A 129 3.15 13.33 6.82
CA PRO A 129 3.92 14.57 6.93
C PRO A 129 3.06 15.82 6.70
N LEU A 130 2.03 15.74 5.83
CA LEU A 130 1.10 16.85 5.62
C LEU A 130 0.27 17.15 6.88
N GLY A 131 -0.25 16.12 7.55
CA GLY A 131 -1.00 16.28 8.81
C GLY A 131 -0.15 16.86 9.93
N MET A 132 1.09 16.38 10.09
CA MET A 132 2.02 16.95 11.07
C MET A 132 2.37 18.40 10.76
N PHE A 133 2.66 18.71 9.49
CA PHE A 133 2.98 20.07 9.06
C PHE A 133 1.82 21.03 9.33
N LEU A 134 0.61 20.71 8.86
CA LEU A 134 -0.56 21.54 9.10
C LEU A 134 -0.90 21.61 10.59
N GLY A 135 -0.74 20.50 11.33
CA GLY A 135 -0.90 20.48 12.77
C GLY A 135 -0.02 21.50 13.47
N SER A 136 1.27 21.58 13.12
CA SER A 136 2.21 22.53 13.75
C SER A 136 1.91 24.01 13.49
N LEU A 137 1.04 24.32 12.54
CA LEU A 137 0.63 25.69 12.23
C LEU A 137 -0.67 26.13 12.95
N MET A 138 -1.28 25.25 13.75
CA MET A 138 -2.56 25.56 14.38
C MET A 138 -2.40 26.55 15.52
N PRO A 139 -3.30 27.57 15.62
CA PRO A 139 -3.16 28.64 16.60
C PRO A 139 -3.46 28.24 18.06
N TRP A 140 -4.07 27.08 18.26
CA TRP A 140 -4.41 26.57 19.61
C TRP A 140 -3.32 25.70 20.24
N ILE A 141 -2.22 25.44 19.51
CA ILE A 141 -1.08 24.71 20.07
C ILE A 141 -0.24 25.68 20.91
N ASP A 142 0.28 25.17 22.01
CA ASP A 142 1.25 25.89 22.81
C ASP A 142 2.52 26.15 21.96
N GLN A 143 2.73 27.43 21.65
CA GLN A 143 3.82 27.88 20.80
C GLN A 143 5.20 27.61 21.41
N GLU A 144 5.30 27.41 22.72
CA GLU A 144 6.56 27.04 23.39
C GLU A 144 6.99 25.58 23.01
N THR A 145 6.01 24.75 22.62
CA THR A 145 6.27 23.37 22.21
C THR A 145 6.55 23.22 20.72
N VAL A 146 6.46 24.28 19.93
CA VAL A 146 6.66 24.29 18.49
C VAL A 146 8.01 24.93 18.15
N GLY A 147 8.87 24.17 17.51
CA GLY A 147 10.15 24.65 17.00
C GLY A 147 10.06 25.27 15.61
N PRO A 148 11.18 25.73 15.03
CA PRO A 148 11.24 26.23 13.66
C PRO A 148 10.74 25.20 12.65
N THR A 149 9.75 25.58 11.83
CA THR A 149 9.17 24.67 10.84
C THR A 149 9.98 24.67 9.55
N THR A 150 10.63 23.56 9.24
CA THR A 150 11.43 23.37 8.02
C THR A 150 10.83 22.26 7.18
N LEU A 151 10.27 22.58 6.01
CA LEU A 151 9.65 21.61 5.11
C LEU A 151 10.59 20.47 4.69
N GLN A 152 11.88 20.75 4.61
CA GLN A 152 12.88 19.75 4.26
C GLN A 152 12.87 18.55 5.20
N HIS A 153 12.65 18.74 6.51
CA HIS A 153 12.63 17.65 7.49
C HIS A 153 11.47 16.67 7.23
N TYR A 154 10.30 17.18 6.84
CA TYR A 154 9.14 16.34 6.49
C TYR A 154 9.39 15.52 5.24
N GLY A 155 9.94 16.15 4.19
CA GLY A 155 10.25 15.47 2.94
C GLY A 155 11.34 14.41 3.08
N LEU A 156 12.44 14.73 3.76
CA LEU A 156 13.55 13.81 3.99
C LEU A 156 13.14 12.65 4.90
N ALA A 157 12.44 12.90 6.01
CA ALA A 157 11.94 11.84 6.88
C ALA A 157 10.98 10.90 6.13
N PHE A 158 10.10 11.42 5.28
CA PHE A 158 9.25 10.61 4.43
C PHE A 158 10.05 9.76 3.45
N LEU A 159 11.05 10.34 2.78
CA LEU A 159 11.92 9.63 1.85
C LEU A 159 12.76 8.53 2.53
N TYR A 160 13.25 8.78 3.75
CA TYR A 160 14.12 7.85 4.47
C TYR A 160 13.37 6.69 5.13
N PHE A 161 12.16 6.95 5.64
CA PHE A 161 11.42 5.96 6.42
C PHE A 161 10.17 5.42 5.70
N ALA A 162 9.37 6.29 5.05
CA ALA A 162 8.14 5.82 4.42
C ALA A 162 8.40 5.09 3.10
N VAL A 163 9.14 5.69 2.19
CA VAL A 163 9.32 5.16 0.83
C VAL A 163 9.94 3.76 0.82
N PRO A 164 11.08 3.48 1.52
CA PRO A 164 11.69 2.16 1.48
C PRO A 164 10.82 1.09 2.16
N THR A 165 10.16 1.44 3.27
CA THR A 165 9.30 0.51 4.00
C THR A 165 8.07 0.14 3.17
N LEU A 166 7.41 1.13 2.56
CA LEU A 166 6.28 0.88 1.66
C LEU A 166 6.69 0.08 0.42
N PHE A 167 7.87 0.35 -0.13
CA PHE A 167 8.38 -0.42 -1.27
C PHE A 167 8.59 -1.89 -0.92
N LEU A 168 9.25 -2.16 0.21
CA LEU A 168 9.46 -3.52 0.70
C LEU A 168 8.14 -4.28 0.89
N THR A 169 7.23 -3.68 1.65
CA THR A 169 5.95 -4.31 2.00
C THR A 169 5.05 -4.47 0.78
N ALA A 170 5.04 -3.47 -0.10
CA ALA A 170 4.33 -3.53 -1.37
C ALA A 170 4.85 -4.66 -2.27
N ALA A 171 6.16 -4.78 -2.43
CA ALA A 171 6.78 -5.84 -3.22
C ALA A 171 6.50 -7.23 -2.63
N ALA A 172 6.62 -7.39 -1.32
CA ALA A 172 6.34 -8.65 -0.63
C ALA A 172 4.87 -9.06 -0.77
N PHE A 173 3.93 -8.15 -0.53
CA PHE A 173 2.50 -8.47 -0.60
C PHE A 173 2.02 -8.63 -2.04
N PHE A 174 2.60 -7.90 -2.98
CA PHE A 174 2.36 -8.12 -4.40
C PHE A 174 2.84 -9.49 -4.85
N ALA A 175 4.01 -9.94 -4.37
CA ALA A 175 4.53 -11.28 -4.65
C ALA A 175 3.64 -12.37 -4.05
N LEU A 176 3.23 -12.22 -2.78
CA LEU A 176 2.30 -13.15 -2.13
C LEU A 176 0.96 -13.21 -2.85
N ALA A 177 0.36 -12.07 -3.19
CA ALA A 177 -0.90 -12.01 -3.92
C ALA A 177 -0.78 -12.64 -5.32
N THR A 178 0.34 -12.40 -6.02
CA THR A 178 0.61 -12.98 -7.34
C THR A 178 0.78 -14.49 -7.29
N ALA A 179 1.49 -15.00 -6.27
CA ALA A 179 1.79 -16.41 -6.12
C ALA A 179 0.57 -17.22 -5.65
N THR A 180 -0.20 -16.67 -4.72
CA THR A 180 -1.29 -17.40 -4.04
C THR A 180 -2.67 -17.08 -4.57
N ARG A 181 -2.82 -15.94 -5.27
CA ARG A 181 -4.11 -15.41 -5.75
C ARG A 181 -5.17 -15.32 -4.63
N SER A 182 -4.73 -15.06 -3.40
CA SER A 182 -5.57 -15.04 -2.21
C SER A 182 -5.13 -13.94 -1.24
N LEU A 183 -6.10 -13.10 -0.80
CA LEU A 183 -5.86 -12.09 0.22
C LEU A 183 -5.49 -12.68 1.57
N MET A 184 -5.94 -13.89 1.88
CA MET A 184 -5.67 -14.54 3.17
C MET A 184 -4.16 -14.67 3.41
N TRP A 185 -3.38 -15.08 2.40
CA TRP A 185 -1.93 -15.18 2.51
C TRP A 185 -1.25 -13.82 2.71
N THR A 186 -1.84 -12.76 2.16
CA THR A 186 -1.33 -11.41 2.39
C THR A 186 -1.52 -10.97 3.85
N PHE A 187 -2.65 -11.33 4.49
CA PHE A 187 -2.82 -11.09 5.93
C PHE A 187 -1.83 -11.88 6.79
N ILE A 188 -1.49 -13.11 6.38
CA ILE A 188 -0.38 -13.85 7.04
C ILE A 188 0.94 -13.10 6.89
N GLY A 189 1.18 -12.50 5.72
CA GLY A 189 2.34 -11.63 5.49
C GLY A 189 2.35 -10.41 6.42
N VAL A 190 1.20 -9.76 6.64
CA VAL A 190 1.07 -8.67 7.63
C VAL A 190 1.49 -9.14 9.02
N ILE A 191 0.99 -10.30 9.47
CA ILE A 191 1.34 -10.87 10.77
C ILE A 191 2.84 -11.15 10.84
N ALA A 192 3.45 -11.71 9.79
CA ALA A 192 4.89 -11.97 9.75
C ALA A 192 5.72 -10.69 9.92
N PHE A 193 5.36 -9.60 9.24
CA PHE A 193 6.03 -8.30 9.41
C PHE A 193 5.83 -7.72 10.81
N LEU A 194 4.65 -7.88 11.42
CA LEU A 194 4.39 -7.47 12.80
C LEU A 194 5.23 -8.27 13.79
N VAL A 195 5.36 -9.59 13.59
CA VAL A 195 6.20 -10.45 14.43
C VAL A 195 7.67 -10.03 14.32
N LEU A 196 8.17 -9.77 13.11
CA LEU A 196 9.53 -9.25 12.91
C LEU A 196 9.75 -7.93 13.66
N PHE A 197 8.79 -7.02 13.59
CA PHE A 197 8.85 -5.75 14.31
C PHE A 197 8.89 -5.95 15.83
N ILE A 198 7.96 -6.74 16.38
CA ILE A 198 7.89 -7.01 17.82
C ILE A 198 9.18 -7.68 18.29
N THR A 199 9.67 -8.69 17.57
CA THR A 199 10.92 -9.38 17.90
C THR A 199 12.10 -8.41 17.90
N SER A 200 12.22 -7.56 16.88
CA SER A 200 13.25 -6.54 16.81
C SER A 200 13.18 -5.55 17.99
N ARG A 201 11.96 -5.17 18.41
CA ARG A 201 11.77 -4.29 19.57
C ARG A 201 12.21 -4.92 20.89
N ILE A 202 11.88 -6.20 21.08
CA ILE A 202 12.32 -6.95 22.27
C ILE A 202 13.85 -7.08 22.29
N MET A 203 14.47 -7.38 21.15
CA MET A 203 15.93 -7.47 21.04
C MET A 203 16.64 -6.14 21.35
N LEU A 204 16.00 -5.00 21.09
CA LEU A 204 16.55 -3.67 21.37
C LEU A 204 16.65 -3.36 22.88
N GLU A 205 15.99 -4.11 23.75
CA GLU A 205 16.07 -3.96 25.21
C GLU A 205 17.40 -4.46 25.78
N ASP A 206 18.08 -5.39 25.09
CA ASP A 206 19.40 -5.90 25.47
C ASP A 206 20.48 -5.32 24.55
N PRO A 207 21.45 -4.54 25.08
CA PRO A 207 22.53 -3.95 24.30
C PRO A 207 23.37 -4.98 23.52
N ALA A 208 23.41 -6.24 23.92
CA ALA A 208 24.13 -7.30 23.21
C ALA A 208 23.52 -7.56 21.82
N TRP A 209 22.22 -7.27 21.62
CA TRP A 209 21.48 -7.52 20.41
C TRP A 209 21.17 -6.25 19.59
N ASP A 210 21.68 -5.09 20.00
CA ASP A 210 21.39 -3.81 19.35
C ASP A 210 21.58 -3.85 17.83
N ASN A 211 22.72 -4.37 17.37
CA ASN A 211 23.00 -4.47 15.93
C ASN A 211 22.04 -5.42 15.22
N VAL A 212 21.73 -6.57 15.82
CA VAL A 212 20.80 -7.55 15.25
C VAL A 212 19.39 -6.97 15.17
N SER A 213 18.95 -6.29 16.23
CA SER A 213 17.67 -5.58 16.26
C SER A 213 17.54 -4.58 15.11
N ALA A 214 18.58 -3.77 14.89
CA ALA A 214 18.58 -2.79 13.82
C ALA A 214 18.54 -3.40 12.41
N TRP A 215 19.14 -4.59 12.22
CA TRP A 215 19.10 -5.30 10.94
C TRP A 215 17.78 -6.03 10.71
N THR A 216 17.16 -6.57 11.73
CA THR A 216 15.93 -7.37 11.65
C THR A 216 14.67 -6.53 11.53
N ASP A 217 14.71 -5.24 11.87
CA ASP A 217 13.57 -4.34 11.77
C ASP A 217 13.33 -3.84 10.35
N PRO A 218 12.25 -4.28 9.68
CA PRO A 218 11.94 -3.82 8.32
C PRO A 218 11.45 -2.36 8.26
N PHE A 219 11.00 -1.80 9.38
CA PHE A 219 10.49 -0.43 9.46
C PHE A 219 11.59 0.59 9.75
N GLY A 220 12.73 0.15 10.32
CA GLY A 220 13.88 0.98 10.67
C GLY A 220 13.72 1.81 11.93
N LEU A 221 12.68 1.53 12.71
CA LEU A 221 12.49 2.16 14.02
C LEU A 221 13.58 1.76 15.01
N SER A 222 14.04 0.52 14.97
CA SER A 222 15.13 0.03 15.81
C SER A 222 16.45 0.71 15.47
N ALA A 223 16.77 0.85 14.18
CA ALA A 223 17.94 1.60 13.73
C ALA A 223 17.87 3.09 14.12
N LEU A 224 16.69 3.71 13.94
CA LEU A 224 16.44 5.09 14.36
C LEU A 224 16.65 5.25 15.88
N ASN A 225 16.04 4.39 16.69
CA ASN A 225 16.14 4.47 18.14
C ASN A 225 17.57 4.21 18.64
N GLN A 226 18.30 3.31 18.01
CA GLN A 226 19.69 3.03 18.39
C GLN A 226 20.60 4.23 18.14
N ILE A 227 20.51 4.88 16.99
CA ILE A 227 21.33 6.05 16.64
C ILE A 227 20.98 7.24 17.51
N THR A 228 19.68 7.44 17.82
CA THR A 228 19.20 8.58 18.58
C THR A 228 19.10 8.33 20.09
N ARG A 229 19.55 7.17 20.57
CA ARG A 229 19.44 6.76 22.00
C ARG A 229 20.04 7.79 22.95
N TYR A 230 21.19 8.33 22.58
CA TYR A 230 21.96 9.26 23.41
C TYR A 230 21.79 10.74 22.98
N TRP A 231 20.89 11.02 22.05
CA TRP A 231 20.65 12.38 21.61
C TRP A 231 20.02 13.22 22.72
N THR A 232 20.62 14.38 22.93
CA THR A 232 20.07 15.42 23.80
C THR A 232 18.78 16.00 23.22
N ALA A 233 17.98 16.72 24.02
CA ALA A 233 16.80 17.41 23.53
C ALA A 233 17.15 18.44 22.43
N ALA A 234 18.29 19.10 22.55
CA ALA A 234 18.76 20.07 21.53
C ALA A 234 19.04 19.38 20.18
N GLU A 235 19.72 18.23 20.19
CA GLU A 235 19.99 17.46 18.99
C GLU A 235 18.70 16.94 18.35
N ARG A 236 17.76 16.42 19.14
CA ARG A 236 16.45 15.96 18.66
C ARG A 236 15.62 17.07 18.03
N ASN A 237 15.78 18.31 18.52
CA ASN A 237 15.09 19.50 18.00
C ASN A 237 15.70 20.07 16.73
N THR A 238 16.98 19.79 16.46
CA THR A 238 17.71 20.45 15.36
C THR A 238 18.18 19.51 14.27
N GLN A 239 18.39 18.21 14.60
CA GLN A 239 19.00 17.24 13.69
C GLN A 239 17.98 16.21 13.20
N LEU A 240 17.99 15.96 11.89
CA LEU A 240 17.35 14.79 11.31
C LEU A 240 18.42 13.68 11.23
N PRO A 241 18.10 12.42 11.62
CA PRO A 241 19.03 11.31 11.43
C PRO A 241 19.49 11.23 9.99
N GLU A 242 20.80 11.25 9.78
CA GLU A 242 21.39 11.15 8.46
C GLU A 242 21.20 9.75 7.86
N MET A 243 21.03 9.69 6.53
CA MET A 243 20.98 8.43 5.80
C MET A 243 22.42 7.87 5.63
N THR A 244 23.06 7.57 6.76
CA THR A 244 24.42 7.05 6.84
C THR A 244 24.48 5.84 7.77
N GLY A 245 25.60 5.10 7.75
CA GLY A 245 25.85 3.99 8.67
C GLY A 245 24.70 3.00 8.78
N LEU A 246 24.20 2.78 10.00
CA LEU A 246 23.24 1.74 10.32
C LEU A 246 21.88 1.91 9.62
N ILE A 247 21.38 3.15 9.53
CA ILE A 247 20.12 3.44 8.82
C ILE A 247 20.28 3.10 7.33
N LEU A 248 21.36 3.56 6.69
CA LEU A 248 21.61 3.29 5.27
C LEU A 248 21.67 1.78 5.01
N TYR A 249 22.46 1.06 5.80
CA TYR A 249 22.59 -0.40 5.61
C TYR A 249 21.26 -1.13 5.80
N ASN A 250 20.46 -0.77 6.82
CA ASN A 250 19.14 -1.33 7.02
C ASN A 250 18.25 -1.05 5.79
N ARG A 251 18.22 0.20 5.29
CA ARG A 251 17.40 0.57 4.13
C ARG A 251 17.83 -0.15 2.86
N LEU A 252 19.13 -0.30 2.61
CA LEU A 252 19.66 -1.04 1.47
C LEU A 252 19.34 -2.54 1.54
N LEU A 253 19.50 -3.15 2.72
CA LEU A 253 19.14 -4.56 2.93
C LEU A 253 17.67 -4.82 2.61
N TRP A 254 16.78 -4.07 3.25
CA TRP A 254 15.34 -4.27 3.07
C TRP A 254 14.85 -3.83 1.68
N GLY A 255 15.50 -2.84 1.08
CA GLY A 255 15.29 -2.47 -0.32
C GLY A 255 15.68 -3.59 -1.29
N ALA A 256 16.82 -4.26 -1.06
CA ALA A 256 17.24 -5.41 -1.85
C ALA A 256 16.30 -6.61 -1.69
N ILE A 257 15.81 -6.87 -0.47
CA ILE A 257 14.77 -7.88 -0.21
C ILE A 257 13.47 -7.52 -0.96
N GLY A 258 13.09 -6.25 -0.97
CA GLY A 258 11.93 -5.79 -1.75
C GLY A 258 12.09 -6.04 -3.25
N LEU A 259 13.26 -5.73 -3.81
CA LEU A 259 13.57 -6.04 -5.22
C LEU A 259 13.54 -7.55 -5.51
N PHE A 260 14.04 -8.36 -4.58
CA PHE A 260 13.94 -9.82 -4.68
C PHE A 260 12.49 -10.29 -4.74
N PHE A 261 11.62 -9.79 -3.87
CA PHE A 261 10.18 -10.13 -3.91
C PHE A 261 9.51 -9.68 -5.21
N LEU A 262 9.84 -8.50 -5.72
CA LEU A 262 9.31 -8.04 -7.00
C LEU A 262 9.79 -8.92 -8.16
N GLY A 263 11.06 -9.34 -8.15
CA GLY A 263 11.61 -10.31 -9.09
C GLY A 263 10.91 -11.68 -8.99
N LEU A 264 10.62 -12.13 -7.78
CA LEU A 264 9.86 -13.36 -7.52
C LEU A 264 8.44 -13.26 -8.07
N ALA A 265 7.74 -12.13 -7.82
CA ALA A 265 6.42 -11.87 -8.41
C ALA A 265 6.46 -11.97 -9.93
N TYR A 266 7.48 -11.35 -10.54
CA TYR A 266 7.68 -11.44 -11.98
C TYR A 266 7.96 -12.87 -12.45
N ALA A 267 8.77 -13.65 -11.75
CA ALA A 267 9.10 -15.02 -12.12
C ALA A 267 7.88 -15.95 -12.05
N VAL A 268 7.10 -15.85 -10.96
CA VAL A 268 5.96 -16.73 -10.69
C VAL A 268 4.74 -16.37 -11.54
N PHE A 269 4.56 -15.11 -11.90
CA PHE A 269 3.42 -14.69 -12.71
C PHE A 269 3.47 -15.33 -14.10
N GLN A 270 2.39 -16.00 -14.50
CA GLN A 270 2.21 -16.58 -15.83
C GLN A 270 0.91 -16.06 -16.43
N PHE A 271 0.95 -15.72 -17.72
CA PHE A 271 -0.24 -15.45 -18.51
C PHE A 271 -0.93 -16.76 -18.92
N ASP A 272 -1.11 -17.71 -18.00
CA ASP A 272 -1.77 -18.96 -18.34
C ASP A 272 -3.21 -18.69 -18.79
N VAL A 273 -3.45 -18.98 -20.04
CA VAL A 273 -4.79 -19.14 -20.60
C VAL A 273 -5.28 -20.54 -20.18
N THR A 274 -5.46 -20.75 -18.90
CA THR A 274 -6.36 -21.81 -18.48
C THR A 274 -7.78 -21.27 -18.70
N VAL A 275 -8.21 -21.29 -19.96
CA VAL A 275 -9.62 -21.51 -20.28
C VAL A 275 -10.04 -22.64 -19.35
N GLY A 276 -10.93 -22.37 -18.42
CA GLY A 276 -11.34 -23.29 -17.38
C GLY A 276 -11.40 -24.70 -17.92
N SER A 277 -10.40 -25.52 -17.58
CA SER A 277 -10.53 -26.95 -17.71
C SER A 277 -11.59 -27.32 -16.69
N PRO A 278 -12.79 -27.66 -17.11
CA PRO A 278 -13.74 -28.29 -16.20
C PRO A 278 -13.00 -29.48 -15.64
N THR A 279 -12.89 -29.50 -14.33
CA THR A 279 -12.30 -30.59 -13.56
C THR A 279 -12.66 -31.91 -14.23
N LYS A 280 -11.66 -32.58 -14.82
CA LYS A 280 -11.80 -33.83 -15.60
C LYS A 280 -12.41 -35.01 -14.82
N LYS A 281 -13.03 -34.73 -13.66
CA LYS A 281 -13.63 -35.75 -12.79
C LYS A 281 -15.15 -35.90 -12.86
N THR A 282 -15.86 -35.08 -13.65
CA THR A 282 -17.34 -35.20 -13.70
C THR A 282 -17.90 -35.41 -15.13
N LEU A 283 -17.05 -35.59 -16.15
CA LEU A 283 -17.52 -35.83 -17.52
C LEU A 283 -17.39 -37.29 -18.00
N ALA A 284 -17.23 -38.20 -17.08
CA ALA A 284 -17.37 -39.62 -17.40
C ALA A 284 -18.69 -40.16 -16.82
N LYS A 285 -19.81 -39.87 -17.42
CA LYS A 285 -21.14 -40.46 -17.36
C LYS A 285 -22.24 -39.38 -17.18
N THR A 286 -22.56 -38.75 -18.27
CA THR A 286 -23.95 -38.44 -18.63
C THR A 286 -23.93 -37.86 -20.05
N SER A 287 -23.99 -38.75 -21.05
CA SER A 287 -24.53 -38.43 -22.34
C SER A 287 -26.02 -38.19 -22.13
N LEU A 288 -26.36 -36.99 -21.62
CA LEU A 288 -27.72 -36.50 -21.69
C LEU A 288 -27.91 -35.96 -23.09
N ASP A 289 -28.77 -36.63 -23.87
CA ASP A 289 -29.38 -36.08 -25.06
C ASP A 289 -30.00 -34.72 -24.71
N LEU A 290 -29.26 -33.66 -24.95
CA LEU A 290 -29.79 -32.33 -24.86
C LEU A 290 -30.70 -32.13 -26.07
N PRO A 291 -31.97 -31.79 -25.86
CA PRO A 291 -32.83 -31.40 -26.97
C PRO A 291 -32.23 -30.18 -27.68
N PRO A 292 -32.42 -30.07 -29.00
CA PRO A 292 -31.84 -28.99 -29.80
C PRO A 292 -32.21 -27.64 -29.15
N PRO A 293 -31.29 -26.63 -29.17
CA PRO A 293 -31.53 -25.36 -28.55
C PRO A 293 -32.80 -24.72 -29.13
N ILE A 294 -33.81 -24.56 -28.30
CA ILE A 294 -35.04 -23.87 -28.69
C ILE A 294 -34.63 -22.39 -28.88
N GLN A 295 -34.50 -21.98 -30.14
CA GLN A 295 -34.38 -20.58 -30.53
C GLN A 295 -35.72 -19.91 -30.24
N ARG A 296 -35.95 -19.53 -28.97
CA ARG A 296 -37.00 -18.59 -28.65
C ARG A 296 -36.54 -17.21 -29.13
N PRO A 297 -37.24 -16.57 -30.08
CA PRO A 297 -36.96 -15.17 -30.37
C PRO A 297 -37.12 -14.38 -29.07
N LEU A 298 -36.06 -13.67 -28.66
CA LEU A 298 -36.13 -12.78 -27.51
C LEU A 298 -37.23 -11.77 -27.79
N PRO A 299 -38.28 -11.64 -26.96
CA PRO A 299 -39.28 -10.61 -27.15
C PRO A 299 -38.56 -9.29 -27.03
N PHE A 300 -38.61 -8.47 -28.10
CA PHE A 300 -38.13 -7.10 -28.08
C PHE A 300 -38.85 -6.39 -26.93
N GLY A 301 -38.10 -6.09 -25.86
CA GLY A 301 -38.66 -5.56 -24.64
C GLY A 301 -39.25 -4.16 -24.91
N ASN A 302 -40.52 -3.99 -24.54
CA ASN A 302 -41.12 -2.69 -24.42
C ASN A 302 -40.37 -1.91 -23.35
N ASN A 303 -39.54 -0.93 -23.74
CA ASN A 303 -38.75 -0.08 -22.84
C ASN A 303 -39.62 0.97 -22.12
N GLY A 304 -40.70 0.56 -21.49
CA GLY A 304 -41.54 1.46 -20.71
C GLY A 304 -40.98 1.64 -19.27
N PRO A 305 -41.20 2.82 -18.65
CA PRO A 305 -40.68 3.10 -17.29
C PRO A 305 -41.17 2.11 -16.23
N LYS A 306 -42.31 1.46 -16.42
CA LYS A 306 -42.85 0.39 -15.55
C LYS A 306 -42.02 -0.91 -15.62
N VAL A 307 -41.43 -1.20 -16.81
CA VAL A 307 -40.58 -2.39 -16.99
C VAL A 307 -39.19 -2.16 -16.33
N ALA A 308 -38.67 -0.95 -16.43
CA ALA A 308 -37.42 -0.56 -15.79
C ALA A 308 -37.54 -0.64 -14.24
N LEU A 309 -38.64 -0.21 -13.68
CA LEU A 309 -38.91 -0.33 -12.23
C LEU A 309 -39.05 -1.80 -11.78
N ALA A 310 -39.73 -2.63 -12.55
CA ALA A 310 -39.86 -4.06 -12.25
C ALA A 310 -38.51 -4.78 -12.32
N GLN A 311 -37.64 -4.42 -13.27
CA GLN A 311 -36.29 -4.94 -13.36
C GLN A 311 -35.40 -4.48 -12.20
N CYS A 312 -35.48 -3.20 -11.78
CA CYS A 312 -34.80 -2.72 -10.60
C CYS A 312 -35.22 -3.46 -9.32
N PHE A 313 -36.50 -3.72 -9.13
CA PHE A 313 -37.00 -4.48 -7.98
C PHE A 313 -36.57 -5.95 -8.03
N ALA A 314 -36.53 -6.57 -9.20
CA ALA A 314 -36.06 -7.94 -9.37
C ALA A 314 -34.56 -8.08 -9.06
N LEU A 315 -33.71 -7.13 -9.51
CA LEU A 315 -32.29 -7.07 -9.20
C LEU A 315 -32.04 -6.82 -7.70
N ALA A 316 -32.74 -5.86 -7.10
CA ALA A 316 -32.61 -5.59 -5.68
C ALA A 316 -33.01 -6.78 -4.78
N ARG A 317 -33.98 -7.60 -5.23
CA ARG A 317 -34.38 -8.81 -4.52
C ARG A 317 -33.37 -9.95 -4.69
N PHE A 318 -32.60 -9.97 -5.78
CA PHE A 318 -31.55 -10.95 -6.03
C PHE A 318 -30.31 -10.66 -5.17
N ASP A 319 -29.98 -9.39 -4.94
CA ASP A 319 -28.86 -8.98 -4.09
C ASP A 319 -29.13 -9.09 -2.57
N LEU A 320 -30.39 -9.31 -2.17
CA LEU A 320 -30.81 -9.47 -0.76
C LEU A 320 -31.07 -10.93 -0.35
N ALA A 321 -30.93 -11.88 -1.27
CA ALA A 321 -31.09 -13.32 -1.03
C ALA A 321 -29.73 -14.03 -1.05
#